data_6edb4e97c71995578ff6b4c07cfcce6e
#
_entry.id   6edb4e97c71995578ff6b4c07cfcce6e
#
_cell.length_a   1.000
_cell.length_b   1.000
_cell.length_c   1.000
_cell.angle_alpha   90.00
_cell.angle_beta   90.00
_cell.angle_gamma   90.00
#
_symmetry.space_group_name_H-M   'P 1'
#
loop_
_entity.id
_entity.type
_entity.pdbx_description
1 polymer ?
#
loop_
_entity_poly.entity_id
_entity_poly.type
_entity_poly.pdbx_seq_one_letter_code
_entity_poly.pdbx_strand_id
1 'polypeptide(L)'
;MGEVQVRKDLAMVSDGGRPKIGYQRESLIDDIEQYLGYDNTPDAVLIGAGKQGQALMGYKGFDDYGLNILAAFDARPQVTNSEGKPIYDIGKLESFCWSHKVLMGIITVPAESAQEVADLLISCGIKAIWNFAPIHLDVPEGFLVQNENMATSLAVLSVHLQAQIKEEKETKK
;
A
#
# COMPACT_ATOMS: atom_id res chain seq x y z
N MET A 1 -17.53 6.85 -18.69
CA MET A 1 -18.46 6.34 -17.65
C MET A 1 -19.81 6.98 -17.86
N GLY A 2 -20.91 6.21 -17.82
CA GLY A 2 -22.26 6.76 -17.96
C GLY A 2 -22.77 7.30 -16.62
N GLU A 3 -23.61 8.36 -16.66
CA GLU A 3 -24.19 9.00 -15.46
C GLU A 3 -24.91 8.00 -14.53
N VAL A 4 -25.58 7.00 -15.11
CA VAL A 4 -26.28 5.94 -14.35
C VAL A 4 -25.31 5.07 -13.55
N GLN A 5 -24.13 4.78 -14.07
CA GLN A 5 -23.12 3.99 -13.37
C GLN A 5 -22.55 4.76 -12.19
N VAL A 6 -22.19 6.03 -12.40
CA VAL A 6 -21.68 6.91 -11.33
C VAL A 6 -22.69 7.02 -10.17
N ARG A 7 -23.98 7.15 -10.48
CA ARG A 7 -25.02 7.19 -9.43
C ARG A 7 -25.13 5.87 -8.65
N LYS A 8 -24.97 4.74 -9.31
CA LYS A 8 -24.98 3.43 -8.64
C LYS A 8 -23.76 3.27 -7.74
N ASP A 9 -22.59 3.67 -8.24
CA ASP A 9 -21.35 3.58 -7.48
C ASP A 9 -21.39 4.49 -6.23
N LEU A 10 -21.90 5.72 -6.36
CA LEU A 10 -22.09 6.62 -5.22
C LEU A 10 -23.13 6.09 -4.21
N ALA A 11 -24.19 5.44 -4.67
CA ALA A 11 -25.19 4.84 -3.77
C ALA A 11 -24.66 3.62 -3.02
N MET A 12 -23.57 3.00 -3.44
CA MET A 12 -22.88 1.96 -2.66
C MET A 12 -22.03 2.53 -1.52
N VAL A 13 -21.65 3.79 -1.63
CA VAL A 13 -20.73 4.47 -0.70
C VAL A 13 -21.50 5.35 0.29
N SER A 14 -22.61 5.98 -0.13
CA SER A 14 -23.34 6.96 0.68
C SER A 14 -24.84 6.82 0.49
N ASP A 15 -25.57 6.78 1.60
CA ASP A 15 -27.03 6.83 1.64
C ASP A 15 -27.59 8.27 1.58
N GLY A 16 -26.70 9.28 1.55
CA GLY A 16 -27.05 10.71 1.57
C GLY A 16 -27.60 11.28 0.28
N GLY A 17 -27.75 10.46 -0.77
CA GLY A 17 -28.25 10.88 -2.08
C GLY A 17 -29.73 11.29 -2.06
N ARG A 18 -30.04 12.53 -2.49
CA ARG A 18 -31.42 13.02 -2.61
C ARG A 18 -31.84 13.15 -4.07
N PRO A 19 -33.02 12.63 -4.46
CA PRO A 19 -33.53 12.77 -5.82
C PRO A 19 -33.57 14.23 -6.26
N LYS A 20 -33.05 14.52 -7.46
CA LYS A 20 -32.97 15.87 -8.09
C LYS A 20 -32.05 16.89 -7.41
N ILE A 21 -31.53 16.60 -6.20
CA ILE A 21 -30.64 17.51 -5.45
C ILE A 21 -29.20 16.98 -5.51
N GLY A 22 -29.01 15.64 -5.50
CA GLY A 22 -27.71 14.99 -5.44
C GLY A 22 -27.25 14.76 -3.99
N TYR A 23 -25.95 14.81 -3.77
CA TYR A 23 -25.31 14.61 -2.47
C TYR A 23 -24.81 15.94 -1.91
N GLN A 24 -24.84 16.10 -0.60
CA GLN A 24 -24.09 17.17 0.05
C GLN A 24 -22.60 16.83 -0.04
N ARG A 25 -21.77 17.79 -0.49
CA ARG A 25 -20.37 17.55 -0.80
C ARG A 25 -19.57 17.07 0.43
N GLU A 26 -19.75 17.73 1.56
CA GLU A 26 -19.02 17.41 2.79
C GLU A 26 -19.40 16.00 3.30
N SER A 27 -20.68 15.72 3.43
CA SER A 27 -21.17 14.40 3.84
C SER A 27 -20.73 13.28 2.88
N LEU A 28 -20.70 13.55 1.56
CA LEU A 28 -20.23 12.55 0.60
C LEU A 28 -18.72 12.30 0.70
N ILE A 29 -17.93 13.32 1.03
CA ILE A 29 -16.49 13.17 1.28
C ILE A 29 -16.29 12.26 2.50
N ASP A 30 -16.95 12.56 3.62
CA ASP A 30 -16.88 11.76 4.85
C ASP A 30 -17.28 10.30 4.60
N ASP A 31 -18.39 10.07 3.87
CA ASP A 31 -18.85 8.73 3.51
C ASP A 31 -17.85 7.98 2.62
N ILE A 32 -17.23 8.68 1.66
CA ILE A 32 -16.18 8.11 0.81
C ILE A 32 -14.92 7.78 1.62
N GLU A 33 -14.49 8.66 2.50
CA GLU A 33 -13.34 8.45 3.38
C GLU A 33 -13.56 7.25 4.29
N GLN A 34 -14.75 7.14 4.88
CA GLN A 34 -15.15 5.99 5.69
C GLN A 34 -15.19 4.69 4.85
N TYR A 35 -15.78 4.73 3.65
CA TYR A 35 -15.85 3.57 2.75
C TYR A 35 -14.46 3.10 2.30
N LEU A 36 -13.55 4.03 2.06
CA LEU A 36 -12.16 3.76 1.70
C LEU A 36 -11.29 3.39 2.91
N GLY A 37 -11.83 3.51 4.13
CA GLY A 37 -11.13 3.16 5.36
C GLY A 37 -10.11 4.20 5.81
N TYR A 38 -10.19 5.45 5.33
CA TYR A 38 -9.27 6.53 5.71
C TYR A 38 -9.40 6.92 7.19
N ASP A 39 -10.56 6.68 7.80
CA ASP A 39 -10.77 6.85 9.25
C ASP A 39 -10.09 5.77 10.11
N ASN A 40 -9.75 4.64 9.49
CA ASN A 40 -9.06 3.55 10.13
C ASN A 40 -7.57 3.66 9.79
N THR A 41 -6.81 4.41 10.58
CA THR A 41 -5.35 4.50 10.45
C THR A 41 -4.73 3.14 10.84
N PRO A 42 -4.50 2.20 9.90
CA PRO A 42 -3.87 0.96 10.26
C PRO A 42 -2.41 1.23 10.59
N ASP A 43 -2.05 0.91 11.84
CA ASP A 43 -0.64 0.84 12.21
C ASP A 43 0.05 -0.28 11.43
N ALA A 44 1.18 0.04 10.85
CA ALA A 44 1.98 -0.88 10.06
C ALA A 44 3.41 -1.00 10.59
N VAL A 45 4.03 -2.13 10.32
CA VAL A 45 5.48 -2.32 10.43
C VAL A 45 6.09 -2.54 9.05
N LEU A 46 7.32 -2.07 8.87
CA LEU A 46 8.05 -2.21 7.63
C LEU A 46 9.23 -3.18 7.83
N ILE A 47 9.39 -4.15 6.93
CA ILE A 47 10.49 -5.09 6.96
C ILE A 47 11.42 -4.86 5.77
N GLY A 48 12.70 -4.59 6.11
CA GLY A 48 13.73 -4.20 5.16
C GLY A 48 14.03 -2.69 5.22
N ALA A 49 14.92 -2.25 6.13
CA ALA A 49 15.30 -0.85 6.31
C ALA A 49 16.40 -0.38 5.32
N GLY A 50 16.40 -0.93 4.10
CA GLY A 50 17.23 -0.45 3.00
C GLY A 50 16.77 0.90 2.45
N LYS A 51 17.35 1.34 1.33
CA LYS A 51 17.02 2.65 0.72
C LYS A 51 15.53 2.80 0.42
N GLN A 52 14.88 1.75 -0.11
CA GLN A 52 13.45 1.76 -0.43
C GLN A 52 12.61 1.86 0.85
N GLY A 53 12.91 1.03 1.85
CA GLY A 53 12.19 1.05 3.11
C GLY A 53 12.28 2.39 3.83
N GLN A 54 13.48 2.98 3.89
CA GLN A 54 13.68 4.31 4.49
C GLN A 54 12.92 5.41 3.73
N ALA A 55 12.90 5.34 2.38
CA ALA A 55 12.11 6.29 1.58
C ALA A 55 10.60 6.19 1.87
N LEU A 56 10.08 4.98 2.04
CA LEU A 56 8.67 4.78 2.41
C LEU A 56 8.39 5.25 3.85
N MET A 57 9.31 5.06 4.78
CA MET A 57 9.16 5.58 6.15
C MET A 57 9.02 7.10 6.19
N GLY A 58 9.70 7.81 5.29
CA GLY A 58 9.66 9.27 5.19
C GLY A 58 8.55 9.83 4.30
N TYR A 59 7.77 8.99 3.67
CA TYR A 59 6.74 9.45 2.74
C TYR A 59 5.50 9.98 3.49
N LYS A 60 5.39 11.30 3.58
CA LYS A 60 4.31 11.99 4.31
C LYS A 60 2.92 11.75 3.71
N GLY A 61 2.82 11.42 2.42
CA GLY A 61 1.53 11.15 1.79
C GLY A 61 0.79 9.94 2.39
N PHE A 62 1.43 9.10 3.17
CA PHE A 62 0.74 8.01 3.85
C PHE A 62 -0.18 8.49 4.97
N ASP A 63 0.14 9.59 5.61
CA ASP A 63 -0.68 10.19 6.66
C ASP A 63 -2.05 10.63 6.09
N ASP A 64 -2.07 11.12 4.83
CA ASP A 64 -3.29 11.54 4.12
C ASP A 64 -4.21 10.35 3.80
N TYR A 65 -3.65 9.13 3.77
CA TYR A 65 -4.38 7.88 3.49
C TYR A 65 -4.57 7.02 4.76
N GLY A 66 -4.30 7.60 5.93
CA GLY A 66 -4.49 6.91 7.20
C GLY A 66 -3.51 5.76 7.45
N LEU A 67 -2.35 5.68 6.78
CA LEU A 67 -1.33 4.67 7.03
C LEU A 67 -0.23 5.22 7.93
N ASN A 68 -0.06 4.62 9.12
CA ASN A 68 1.00 4.99 10.04
C ASN A 68 2.05 3.87 10.17
N ILE A 69 3.27 4.10 9.69
CA ILE A 69 4.38 3.17 9.89
C ILE A 69 4.99 3.44 11.26
N LEU A 70 4.80 2.53 12.22
CA LEU A 70 5.29 2.67 13.59
C LEU A 70 6.80 2.46 13.70
N ALA A 71 7.33 1.46 13.00
CA ALA A 71 8.73 1.07 13.06
C ALA A 71 9.12 0.28 11.81
N ALA A 72 10.43 0.22 11.54
CA ALA A 72 10.99 -0.74 10.61
C ALA A 72 11.81 -1.83 11.32
N PHE A 73 11.96 -2.95 10.64
CA PHE A 73 12.73 -4.12 11.10
C PHE A 73 13.69 -4.56 9.99
N ASP A 74 14.90 -4.92 10.37
CA ASP A 74 15.92 -5.38 9.44
C ASP A 74 16.75 -6.49 10.10
N ALA A 75 17.22 -7.45 9.31
CA ALA A 75 18.10 -8.50 9.79
C ALA A 75 19.51 -7.99 10.17
N ARG A 76 19.91 -6.87 9.59
CA ARG A 76 21.20 -6.20 9.86
C ARG A 76 21.02 -4.68 9.77
N PRO A 77 20.36 -4.05 10.76
CA PRO A 77 20.07 -2.63 10.72
C PRO A 77 21.38 -1.81 10.70
N GLN A 78 21.53 -0.98 9.67
CA GLN A 78 22.68 -0.10 9.50
C GLN A 78 22.50 1.22 10.26
N VAL A 79 21.27 1.57 10.55
CA VAL A 79 20.87 2.75 11.31
C VAL A 79 19.75 2.36 12.27
N THR A 80 19.61 3.10 13.35
CA THR A 80 18.62 2.80 14.41
C THR A 80 17.36 3.67 14.32
N ASN A 81 17.37 4.67 13.43
CA ASN A 81 16.24 5.58 13.22
C ASN A 81 16.28 6.14 11.80
N SER A 82 15.11 6.33 11.20
CA SER A 82 14.92 7.04 9.94
C SER A 82 13.63 7.85 10.02
N GLU A 83 13.71 9.13 9.64
CA GLU A 83 12.57 10.06 9.64
C GLU A 83 11.80 10.11 10.99
N GLY A 84 12.52 10.03 12.09
CA GLY A 84 11.95 10.03 13.45
C GLY A 84 11.36 8.68 13.89
N LYS A 85 11.32 7.66 13.02
CA LYS A 85 10.78 6.34 13.30
C LYS A 85 11.90 5.33 13.59
N PRO A 86 11.75 4.46 14.60
CA PRO A 86 12.81 3.53 15.00
C PRO A 86 12.99 2.39 13.98
N ILE A 87 14.24 1.93 13.89
CA ILE A 87 14.61 0.72 13.13
C ILE A 87 15.19 -0.29 14.11
N TYR A 88 14.58 -1.46 14.16
CA TYR A 88 14.93 -2.53 15.08
C TYR A 88 15.52 -3.73 14.35
N ASP A 89 16.19 -4.59 15.13
CA ASP A 89 16.53 -5.94 14.70
C ASP A 89 15.26 -6.77 14.50
N ILE A 90 15.24 -7.60 13.45
CA ILE A 90 14.08 -8.43 13.06
C ILE A 90 13.61 -9.36 14.20
N GLY A 91 14.50 -9.80 15.08
CA GLY A 91 14.17 -10.62 16.24
C GLY A 91 13.22 -9.95 17.25
N LYS A 92 13.00 -8.64 17.15
CA LYS A 92 12.04 -7.90 17.97
C LYS A 92 10.65 -7.81 17.35
N LEU A 93 10.47 -8.26 16.11
CA LEU A 93 9.24 -8.08 15.34
C LEU A 93 8.02 -8.67 16.06
N GLU A 94 8.11 -9.92 16.46
CA GLU A 94 7.00 -10.65 17.09
C GLU A 94 6.48 -9.92 18.34
N SER A 95 7.38 -9.62 19.28
CA SER A 95 7.01 -8.93 20.52
C SER A 95 6.44 -7.54 20.26
N PHE A 96 6.96 -6.84 19.25
CA PHE A 96 6.47 -5.52 18.84
C PHE A 96 5.05 -5.59 18.26
N CYS A 97 4.80 -6.50 17.33
CA CYS A 97 3.48 -6.68 16.71
C CYS A 97 2.41 -7.01 17.76
N TRP A 98 2.72 -7.90 18.70
CA TRP A 98 1.80 -8.25 19.78
C TRP A 98 1.50 -7.08 20.72
N SER A 99 2.52 -6.32 21.11
CA SER A 99 2.33 -5.18 22.05
C SER A 99 1.58 -4.01 21.43
N HIS A 100 1.72 -3.77 20.13
CA HIS A 100 1.09 -2.64 19.42
C HIS A 100 -0.15 -3.05 18.61
N LYS A 101 -0.53 -4.33 18.61
CA LYS A 101 -1.67 -4.88 17.85
C LYS A 101 -1.59 -4.54 16.36
N VAL A 102 -0.40 -4.60 15.78
CA VAL A 102 -0.18 -4.27 14.38
C VAL A 102 -0.87 -5.30 13.48
N LEU A 103 -1.58 -4.84 12.46
CA LEU A 103 -2.33 -5.70 11.55
C LEU A 103 -1.80 -5.67 10.11
N MET A 104 -0.92 -4.72 9.78
CA MET A 104 -0.37 -4.56 8.43
C MET A 104 1.16 -4.66 8.43
N GLY A 105 1.71 -5.39 7.46
CA GLY A 105 3.14 -5.48 7.20
C GLY A 105 3.50 -4.93 5.83
N ILE A 106 4.61 -4.19 5.72
CA ILE A 106 5.16 -3.67 4.46
C ILE A 106 6.47 -4.40 4.20
N ILE A 107 6.60 -5.06 3.05
CA ILE A 107 7.78 -5.83 2.67
C ILE A 107 8.59 -5.05 1.64
N THR A 108 9.84 -4.71 1.97
CA THR A 108 10.81 -4.02 1.11
C THR A 108 12.17 -4.73 1.08
N VAL A 109 12.17 -6.04 1.34
CA VAL A 109 13.37 -6.88 1.25
C VAL A 109 13.59 -7.41 -0.17
N PRO A 110 14.80 -7.91 -0.49
CA PRO A 110 15.04 -8.61 -1.76
C PRO A 110 14.13 -9.83 -1.95
N ALA A 111 13.91 -10.21 -3.23
CA ALA A 111 13.03 -11.30 -3.62
C ALA A 111 13.30 -12.61 -2.86
N GLU A 112 14.58 -12.92 -2.65
CA GLU A 112 15.04 -14.15 -2.01
C GLU A 112 14.59 -14.29 -0.55
N SER A 113 14.35 -13.16 0.13
CA SER A 113 13.95 -13.12 1.54
C SER A 113 12.46 -12.84 1.74
N ALA A 114 11.74 -12.49 0.68
CA ALA A 114 10.39 -11.94 0.82
C ALA A 114 9.37 -12.99 1.32
N GLN A 115 9.48 -14.24 0.89
CA GLN A 115 8.59 -15.30 1.36
C GLN A 115 8.79 -15.61 2.84
N GLU A 116 10.04 -15.76 3.29
CA GLU A 116 10.36 -15.99 4.70
C GLU A 116 9.83 -14.85 5.60
N VAL A 117 9.97 -13.61 5.13
CA VAL A 117 9.43 -12.43 5.82
C VAL A 117 7.91 -12.45 5.86
N ALA A 118 7.24 -12.86 4.77
CA ALA A 118 5.79 -12.97 4.74
C ALA A 118 5.29 -14.01 5.76
N ASP A 119 5.92 -15.18 5.80
CA ASP A 119 5.58 -16.24 6.74
C ASP A 119 5.77 -15.79 8.20
N LEU A 120 6.86 -15.06 8.48
CA LEU A 120 7.10 -14.45 9.78
C LEU A 120 6.02 -13.42 10.15
N LEU A 121 5.64 -12.52 9.24
CA LEU A 121 4.58 -11.54 9.48
C LEU A 121 3.24 -12.22 9.77
N ILE A 122 2.89 -13.27 9.03
CA ILE A 122 1.68 -14.06 9.25
C ILE A 122 1.69 -14.69 10.64
N SER A 123 2.83 -15.28 11.06
CA SER A 123 2.99 -15.88 12.39
C SER A 123 2.87 -14.84 13.52
N CYS A 124 3.25 -13.59 13.26
CA CYS A 124 3.09 -12.47 14.19
C CYS A 124 1.65 -11.94 14.28
N GLY A 125 0.70 -12.52 13.53
CA GLY A 125 -0.73 -12.13 13.56
C GLY A 125 -1.10 -11.01 12.61
N ILE A 126 -0.21 -10.60 11.69
CA ILE A 126 -0.50 -9.65 10.61
C ILE A 126 -1.64 -10.21 9.74
N LYS A 127 -2.50 -9.34 9.24
CA LYS A 127 -3.67 -9.66 8.41
C LYS A 127 -3.58 -9.18 6.98
N ALA A 128 -2.72 -8.20 6.72
CA ALA A 128 -2.51 -7.64 5.39
C ALA A 128 -1.03 -7.38 5.14
N ILE A 129 -0.56 -7.65 3.93
CA ILE A 129 0.80 -7.37 3.48
C ILE A 129 0.77 -6.46 2.26
N TRP A 130 1.54 -5.38 2.31
CA TRP A 130 1.88 -4.56 1.16
C TRP A 130 3.28 -4.92 0.69
N ASN A 131 3.35 -5.67 -0.43
CA ASN A 131 4.57 -6.27 -0.91
C ASN A 131 5.22 -5.46 -2.04
N PHE A 132 6.42 -4.96 -1.80
CA PHE A 132 7.26 -4.27 -2.79
C PHE A 132 8.38 -5.17 -3.36
N ALA A 133 8.55 -6.38 -2.84
CA ALA A 133 9.48 -7.33 -3.44
C ALA A 133 8.94 -7.85 -4.78
N PRO A 134 9.82 -8.06 -5.80
CA PRO A 134 9.38 -8.41 -7.15
C PRO A 134 9.03 -9.90 -7.29
N ILE A 135 8.28 -10.44 -6.34
CA ILE A 135 7.75 -11.82 -6.36
C ILE A 135 6.29 -11.86 -5.92
N HIS A 136 5.59 -12.90 -6.33
CA HIS A 136 4.32 -13.27 -5.72
C HIS A 136 4.57 -14.06 -4.46
N LEU A 137 3.90 -13.66 -3.38
CA LEU A 137 3.96 -14.35 -2.10
C LEU A 137 2.95 -15.50 -2.08
N ASP A 138 3.38 -16.64 -1.58
CA ASP A 138 2.48 -17.76 -1.26
C ASP A 138 1.93 -17.56 0.15
N VAL A 139 0.62 -17.33 0.24
CA VAL A 139 -0.05 -16.99 1.50
C VAL A 139 -1.32 -17.81 1.66
N PRO A 140 -1.83 -18.00 2.88
CA PRO A 140 -3.09 -18.70 3.13
C PRO A 140 -4.26 -18.10 2.35
N GLU A 141 -5.22 -18.95 1.95
CA GLU A 141 -6.42 -18.53 1.25
C GLU A 141 -7.18 -17.46 2.07
N GLY A 142 -7.57 -16.38 1.38
CA GLY A 142 -8.26 -15.25 2.01
C GLY A 142 -7.34 -14.24 2.72
N PHE A 143 -6.01 -14.44 2.72
CA PHE A 143 -5.06 -13.46 3.24
C PHE A 143 -4.90 -12.27 2.29
N LEU A 144 -4.86 -11.05 2.84
CA LEU A 144 -4.80 -9.84 2.03
C LEU A 144 -3.36 -9.52 1.63
N VAL A 145 -3.07 -9.54 0.32
CA VAL A 145 -1.78 -9.12 -0.22
C VAL A 145 -1.98 -8.14 -1.37
N GLN A 146 -1.38 -6.96 -1.25
CA GLN A 146 -1.22 -6.03 -2.35
C GLN A 146 0.23 -6.08 -2.84
N ASN A 147 0.43 -6.39 -4.13
CA ASN A 147 1.76 -6.41 -4.75
C ASN A 147 2.00 -5.14 -5.55
N GLU A 148 3.13 -4.48 -5.30
CA GLU A 148 3.59 -3.32 -6.06
C GLU A 148 4.75 -3.71 -6.96
N ASN A 149 4.57 -3.55 -8.26
CA ASN A 149 5.61 -3.83 -9.24
C ASN A 149 5.89 -2.61 -10.13
N MET A 150 6.83 -1.78 -9.69
CA MET A 150 7.26 -0.59 -10.45
C MET A 150 7.82 -0.95 -11.83
N ALA A 151 8.44 -2.12 -11.99
CA ALA A 151 8.97 -2.56 -13.27
C ALA A 151 7.83 -2.85 -14.27
N THR A 152 6.72 -3.41 -13.83
CA THR A 152 5.54 -3.63 -14.67
C THR A 152 4.94 -2.30 -15.14
N SER A 153 4.81 -1.33 -14.26
CA SER A 153 4.32 0.02 -14.61
C SER A 153 5.23 0.69 -15.64
N LEU A 154 6.55 0.58 -15.47
CA LEU A 154 7.53 1.08 -16.44
C LEU A 154 7.43 0.35 -17.79
N ALA A 155 7.26 -0.96 -17.79
CA ALA A 155 7.12 -1.76 -19.02
C ALA A 155 5.87 -1.33 -19.80
N VAL A 156 4.74 -1.14 -19.15
CA VAL A 156 3.50 -0.64 -19.77
C VAL A 156 3.71 0.74 -20.39
N LEU A 157 4.33 1.67 -19.64
CA LEU A 157 4.64 3.00 -20.14
C LEU A 157 5.56 2.95 -21.37
N SER A 158 6.59 2.07 -21.35
CA SER A 158 7.53 1.90 -22.47
C SER A 158 6.85 1.39 -23.72
N VAL A 159 5.90 0.45 -23.60
CA VAL A 159 5.11 -0.07 -24.74
C VAL A 159 4.26 1.06 -25.33
N HIS A 160 3.56 1.83 -24.52
CA HIS A 160 2.73 2.95 -25.02
C HIS A 160 3.59 4.02 -25.70
N LEU A 161 4.74 4.37 -25.12
CA LEU A 161 5.66 5.34 -25.73
C LEU A 161 6.16 4.87 -27.09
N GLN A 162 6.53 3.60 -27.24
CA GLN A 162 6.96 3.04 -28.51
C GLN A 162 5.85 3.06 -29.58
N ALA A 163 4.61 2.76 -29.18
CA ALA A 163 3.45 2.84 -30.08
C ALA A 163 3.26 4.28 -30.59
N GLN A 164 3.30 5.26 -29.70
CA GLN A 164 3.15 6.67 -30.05
C GLN A 164 4.25 7.17 -31.01
N ILE A 165 5.52 6.81 -30.74
CA ILE A 165 6.65 7.17 -31.61
C ILE A 165 6.49 6.55 -33.01
N LYS A 166 5.92 5.36 -33.11
CA LYS A 166 5.68 4.69 -34.40
C LYS A 166 4.60 5.41 -35.22
N GLU A 167 3.49 5.77 -34.60
CA GLU A 167 2.41 6.53 -35.22
C GLU A 167 2.89 7.90 -35.73
N GLU A 168 3.70 8.61 -34.94
CA GLU A 168 4.28 9.90 -35.34
C GLU A 168 5.21 9.79 -36.57
N LYS A 169 5.93 8.68 -36.71
CA LYS A 169 6.81 8.43 -37.87
C LYS A 169 6.01 8.09 -39.12
N GLU A 170 4.87 7.41 -39.00
CA GLU A 170 3.99 7.07 -40.10
C GLU A 170 3.22 8.31 -40.60
N THR A 171 2.82 9.21 -39.70
CA THR A 171 2.11 10.46 -40.04
C THR A 171 2.99 11.50 -40.73
N LYS A 172 4.32 11.42 -40.56
CA LYS A 172 5.30 12.34 -41.20
C LYS A 172 5.83 11.85 -42.55
N LYS A 173 5.33 10.73 -43.07
CA LYS A 173 5.62 10.21 -44.41
C LYS A 173 4.49 10.50 -45.37
#